data_664d3f0b6d386ca2a3ee9fe9405b699d
#
_entry.id   664d3f0b6d386ca2a3ee9fe9405b699d
#
_cell.length_a   1.000
_cell.length_b   1.000
_cell.length_c   1.000
_cell.angle_alpha   90.00
_cell.angle_beta   90.00
_cell.angle_gamma   90.00
#
_symmetry.space_group_name_H-M   'P 1'
#
loop_
_entity.id
_entity.type
_entity.pdbx_description
1 polymer ?
#
loop_
_entity_poly.entity_id
_entity_poly.type
_entity_poly.pdbx_seq_one_letter_code
_entity_poly.pdbx_strand_id
1 'polypeptide(L)'
;MATEQEVTSFINTLGNLAVAEANRRIANGSKFVLPSVCIAQSAHETGWGSSSLMVKANAFFGIKAGGSWTGKVFNASTWEMADGEAYNTSANFRAYDSLADSVADYYDLIINSSRYANALSTYPGSIKTPFDTLNEIWKGGYATDELYVPNVNAIITGRNLEQWDAKVDGVTFDPNYTWEGGTGGDSSGGTGGSTSLTDFTSLKYKFKKINKI
;
A
#
# COMPACT_ATOMS: atom_id res chain seq x y z
N MET A 1 -8.86 -16.88 -5.75
CA MET A 1 -7.88 -16.44 -4.74
C MET A 1 -6.51 -16.72 -5.30
N ALA A 2 -5.55 -15.84 -5.10
CA ALA A 2 -4.17 -16.09 -5.52
C ALA A 2 -3.59 -17.28 -4.75
N THR A 3 -2.81 -18.11 -5.43
CA THR A 3 -2.06 -19.21 -4.82
C THR A 3 -0.88 -18.67 -4.01
N GLU A 4 -0.33 -19.44 -3.08
CA GLU A 4 0.86 -19.05 -2.32
C GLU A 4 2.07 -18.78 -3.22
N GLN A 5 2.17 -19.48 -4.35
CA GLN A 5 3.22 -19.23 -5.33
C GLN A 5 3.05 -17.85 -6.01
N GLU A 6 1.82 -17.48 -6.39
CA GLU A 6 1.52 -16.16 -6.97
C GLU A 6 1.76 -15.04 -5.95
N VAL A 7 1.34 -15.23 -4.69
CA VAL A 7 1.60 -14.29 -3.59
C VAL A 7 3.11 -14.09 -3.39
N THR A 8 3.88 -15.17 -3.32
CA THR A 8 5.34 -15.12 -3.16
C THR A 8 6.01 -14.41 -4.34
N SER A 9 5.59 -14.73 -5.57
CA SER A 9 6.10 -14.07 -6.79
C SER A 9 5.79 -12.57 -6.79
N PHE A 10 4.56 -12.19 -6.41
CA PHE A 10 4.15 -10.79 -6.29
C PHE A 10 5.01 -10.04 -5.27
N ILE A 11 5.17 -10.59 -4.06
CA ILE A 11 5.97 -9.97 -3.00
C ILE A 11 7.42 -9.78 -3.46
N ASN A 12 8.02 -10.79 -4.08
CA ASN A 12 9.42 -10.72 -4.55
C ASN A 12 9.58 -9.68 -5.66
N THR A 13 8.67 -9.65 -6.62
CA THR A 13 8.72 -8.69 -7.73
C THR A 13 8.59 -7.26 -7.21
N LEU A 14 7.53 -6.99 -6.46
CA LEU A 14 7.28 -5.63 -5.98
C LEU A 14 8.27 -5.21 -4.90
N GLY A 15 8.69 -6.14 -4.03
CA GLY A 15 9.68 -5.87 -3.00
C GLY A 15 11.02 -5.41 -3.58
N ASN A 16 11.51 -6.08 -4.62
CA ASN A 16 12.74 -5.67 -5.29
C ASN A 16 12.60 -4.28 -5.93
N LEU A 17 11.45 -3.99 -6.57
CA LEU A 17 11.18 -2.68 -7.16
C LEU A 17 11.07 -1.58 -6.11
N ALA A 18 10.37 -1.85 -4.99
CA ALA A 18 10.19 -0.88 -3.92
C ALA A 18 11.52 -0.56 -3.20
N VAL A 19 12.36 -1.57 -2.93
CA VAL A 19 13.71 -1.37 -2.37
C VAL A 19 14.59 -0.56 -3.33
N ALA A 20 14.60 -0.90 -4.61
CA ALA A 20 15.38 -0.17 -5.60
C ALA A 20 14.94 1.30 -5.69
N GLU A 21 13.63 1.57 -5.66
CA GLU A 21 13.11 2.93 -5.69
C GLU A 21 13.41 3.70 -4.40
N ALA A 22 13.28 3.08 -3.22
CA ALA A 22 13.66 3.71 -1.95
C ALA A 22 15.14 4.10 -1.95
N ASN A 23 16.03 3.19 -2.36
CA ASN A 23 17.47 3.45 -2.45
C ASN A 23 17.78 4.57 -3.46
N ARG A 24 17.10 4.60 -4.61
CA ARG A 24 17.22 5.68 -5.59
C ARG A 24 16.82 7.04 -4.97
N ARG A 25 15.76 7.09 -4.17
CA ARG A 25 15.33 8.31 -3.47
C ARG A 25 16.36 8.76 -2.45
N ILE A 26 16.87 7.85 -1.64
CA ILE A 26 17.91 8.12 -0.64
C ILE A 26 19.18 8.68 -1.32
N ALA A 27 19.65 8.03 -2.39
CA ALA A 27 20.83 8.48 -3.13
C ALA A 27 20.69 9.90 -3.69
N ASN A 28 19.46 10.34 -3.98
CA ASN A 28 19.16 11.69 -4.43
C ASN A 28 18.81 12.66 -3.27
N GLY A 29 19.03 12.28 -2.02
CA GLY A 29 18.71 13.10 -0.84
C GLY A 29 17.21 13.32 -0.63
N SER A 30 16.36 12.48 -1.21
CA SER A 30 14.90 12.58 -1.10
C SER A 30 14.37 11.74 0.05
N LYS A 31 13.12 12.02 0.43
CA LYS A 31 12.32 11.18 1.33
C LYS A 31 11.87 9.92 0.59
N PHE A 32 11.44 8.91 1.35
CA PHE A 32 10.94 7.67 0.79
C PHE A 32 9.79 7.07 1.61
N VAL A 33 9.07 6.14 1.00
CA VAL A 33 8.06 5.30 1.63
C VAL A 33 8.69 3.94 1.92
N LEU A 34 8.33 3.32 3.04
CA LEU A 34 8.81 1.99 3.37
C LEU A 34 8.35 0.93 2.34
N PRO A 35 9.24 0.07 1.86
CA PRO A 35 8.88 -1.01 0.93
C PRO A 35 7.76 -1.92 1.44
N SER A 36 7.75 -2.27 2.74
CA SER A 36 6.68 -3.07 3.35
C SER A 36 5.29 -2.46 3.12
N VAL A 37 5.18 -1.14 3.28
CA VAL A 37 3.92 -0.40 3.07
C VAL A 37 3.55 -0.38 1.59
N CYS A 38 4.51 -0.13 0.70
CA CYS A 38 4.31 -0.17 -0.75
C CYS A 38 3.76 -1.54 -1.19
N ILE A 39 4.38 -2.64 -0.73
CA ILE A 39 3.96 -4.01 -1.07
C ILE A 39 2.54 -4.28 -0.54
N ALA A 40 2.28 -3.96 0.73
CA ALA A 40 1.00 -4.28 1.36
C ALA A 40 -0.17 -3.49 0.76
N GLN A 41 0.02 -2.20 0.49
CA GLN A 41 -0.99 -1.38 -0.18
C GLN A 41 -1.30 -1.93 -1.58
N SER A 42 -0.29 -2.27 -2.36
CA SER A 42 -0.47 -2.85 -3.69
C SER A 42 -1.16 -4.23 -3.62
N ALA A 43 -0.77 -5.08 -2.68
CA ALA A 43 -1.43 -6.37 -2.48
C ALA A 43 -2.93 -6.20 -2.18
N HIS A 44 -3.26 -5.24 -1.30
CA HIS A 44 -4.63 -4.89 -0.95
C HIS A 44 -5.42 -4.35 -2.15
N GLU A 45 -4.82 -3.48 -2.96
CA GLU A 45 -5.47 -2.85 -4.13
C GLU A 45 -5.68 -3.80 -5.30
N THR A 46 -4.78 -4.76 -5.50
CA THR A 46 -4.75 -5.60 -6.71
C THR A 46 -5.19 -7.04 -6.47
N GLY A 47 -5.42 -7.44 -5.21
CA GLY A 47 -5.62 -8.84 -4.88
C GLY A 47 -4.42 -9.70 -5.32
N TRP A 48 -3.22 -9.28 -4.90
CA TRP A 48 -1.96 -9.95 -5.22
C TRP A 48 -1.64 -9.97 -6.73
N GLY A 49 -1.92 -8.87 -7.42
CA GLY A 49 -1.61 -8.71 -8.83
C GLY A 49 -2.66 -9.26 -9.80
N SER A 50 -3.80 -9.77 -9.30
CA SER A 50 -4.85 -10.37 -10.14
C SER A 50 -5.80 -9.35 -10.78
N SER A 51 -5.74 -8.07 -10.41
CA SER A 51 -6.64 -7.06 -10.94
C SER A 51 -6.40 -6.78 -12.43
N SER A 52 -7.47 -6.42 -13.15
CA SER A 52 -7.36 -6.07 -14.57
C SER A 52 -6.45 -4.85 -14.82
N LEU A 53 -6.39 -3.91 -13.88
CA LEU A 53 -5.48 -2.77 -13.94
C LEU A 53 -4.02 -3.22 -13.87
N MET A 54 -3.70 -4.16 -12.98
CA MET A 54 -2.36 -4.70 -12.89
C MET A 54 -1.96 -5.44 -14.16
N VAL A 55 -2.81 -6.35 -14.65
CA VAL A 55 -2.50 -7.23 -15.79
C VAL A 55 -2.41 -6.46 -17.12
N LYS A 56 -3.26 -5.45 -17.31
CA LYS A 56 -3.38 -4.76 -18.61
C LYS A 56 -2.70 -3.39 -18.64
N ALA A 57 -2.41 -2.80 -17.51
CA ALA A 57 -1.90 -1.44 -17.42
C ALA A 57 -0.64 -1.31 -16.54
N ASN A 58 -0.05 -2.40 -16.05
CA ASN A 58 1.06 -2.39 -15.09
C ASN A 58 0.80 -1.51 -13.86
N ALA A 59 -0.46 -1.39 -13.43
CA ALA A 59 -0.88 -0.42 -12.43
C ALA A 59 -1.09 -1.08 -11.06
N PHE A 60 -0.07 -1.03 -10.22
CA PHE A 60 -0.09 -1.60 -8.87
C PHE A 60 -1.07 -0.90 -7.89
N PHE A 61 -1.36 0.38 -8.09
CA PHE A 61 -2.03 1.19 -7.06
C PHE A 61 -3.36 1.78 -7.50
N GLY A 62 -3.83 1.50 -8.71
CA GLY A 62 -5.10 2.01 -9.22
C GLY A 62 -5.24 3.53 -9.11
N ILE A 63 -4.19 4.28 -9.43
CA ILE A 63 -4.19 5.74 -9.35
C ILE A 63 -5.03 6.30 -10.52
N LYS A 64 -6.01 7.17 -10.22
CA LYS A 64 -6.81 7.82 -11.26
C LYS A 64 -5.93 8.76 -12.09
N ALA A 65 -6.16 8.79 -13.40
CA ALA A 65 -5.55 9.75 -14.31
C ALA A 65 -6.28 11.10 -14.16
N GLY A 66 -5.80 11.92 -13.23
CA GLY A 66 -6.30 13.28 -13.01
C GLY A 66 -5.81 14.29 -14.04
N GLY A 67 -6.28 15.55 -13.95
CA GLY A 67 -6.05 16.58 -14.96
C GLY A 67 -4.59 16.94 -15.25
N SER A 68 -3.66 16.66 -14.36
CA SER A 68 -2.21 16.87 -14.56
C SER A 68 -1.47 15.65 -15.13
N TRP A 69 -2.16 14.49 -15.28
CA TRP A 69 -1.54 13.29 -15.81
C TRP A 69 -1.42 13.36 -17.33
N THR A 70 -0.21 13.22 -17.86
CA THR A 70 0.10 13.26 -19.30
C THR A 70 0.54 11.92 -19.85
N GLY A 71 0.66 10.89 -18.99
CA GLY A 71 1.06 9.54 -19.39
C GLY A 71 -0.09 8.71 -19.96
N LYS A 72 0.16 7.44 -20.17
CA LYS A 72 -0.82 6.47 -20.69
C LYS A 72 -2.01 6.34 -19.75
N VAL A 73 -3.18 6.07 -20.34
CA VAL A 73 -4.44 5.93 -19.62
C VAL A 73 -5.08 4.58 -19.97
N PHE A 74 -5.59 3.91 -18.94
CA PHE A 74 -6.42 2.72 -19.09
C PHE A 74 -7.82 3.02 -18.52
N ASN A 75 -8.86 2.87 -19.36
CA ASN A 75 -10.23 2.98 -18.92
C ASN A 75 -10.71 1.65 -18.35
N ALA A 76 -11.16 1.64 -17.11
CA ALA A 76 -11.66 0.44 -16.45
C ALA A 76 -13.00 0.70 -15.80
N SER A 77 -13.87 -0.33 -15.82
CA SER A 77 -15.10 -0.34 -15.02
C SER A 77 -14.80 -0.25 -13.54
N THR A 78 -15.59 0.51 -12.84
CA THR A 78 -15.42 0.79 -11.42
C THR A 78 -16.77 1.00 -10.78
N TRP A 79 -16.81 0.84 -9.44
CA TRP A 79 -17.96 1.16 -8.62
C TRP A 79 -17.72 2.48 -7.91
N GLU A 80 -18.71 3.35 -7.88
CA GLU A 80 -18.68 4.55 -7.06
C GLU A 80 -19.94 4.59 -6.17
N MET A 81 -19.85 5.32 -5.07
CA MET A 81 -20.98 5.53 -4.16
C MET A 81 -21.53 6.93 -4.40
N ALA A 82 -22.83 7.04 -4.64
CA ALA A 82 -23.55 8.30 -4.60
C ALA A 82 -24.84 8.09 -3.80
N ASP A 83 -25.14 9.01 -2.90
CA ASP A 83 -26.33 8.99 -2.04
C ASP A 83 -26.54 7.67 -1.27
N GLY A 84 -25.44 6.99 -0.92
CA GLY A 84 -25.49 5.71 -0.19
C GLY A 84 -25.67 4.48 -1.09
N GLU A 85 -25.81 4.64 -2.40
CA GLU A 85 -25.97 3.54 -3.36
C GLU A 85 -24.71 3.35 -4.20
N ALA A 86 -24.38 2.08 -4.47
CA ALA A 86 -23.24 1.72 -5.33
C ALA A 86 -23.72 1.61 -6.79
N TYR A 87 -23.04 2.31 -7.70
CA TYR A 87 -23.32 2.23 -9.12
C TYR A 87 -22.06 1.91 -9.95
N ASN A 88 -22.26 1.17 -11.02
CA ASN A 88 -21.21 0.89 -12.00
C ASN A 88 -20.90 2.14 -12.81
N THR A 89 -19.64 2.48 -12.91
CA THR A 89 -19.13 3.54 -13.77
C THR A 89 -17.82 3.12 -14.42
N SER A 90 -17.24 3.98 -15.23
CA SER A 90 -15.88 3.80 -15.72
C SER A 90 -15.02 4.97 -15.28
N ALA A 91 -13.75 4.69 -15.03
CA ALA A 91 -12.79 5.73 -14.72
C ALA A 91 -11.48 5.52 -15.49
N ASN A 92 -10.79 6.61 -15.74
CA ASN A 92 -9.47 6.60 -16.32
C ASN A 92 -8.43 6.42 -15.23
N PHE A 93 -7.60 5.41 -15.37
CA PHE A 93 -6.48 5.11 -14.46
C PHE A 93 -5.16 5.33 -15.18
N ARG A 94 -4.13 5.69 -14.41
CA ARG A 94 -2.77 5.76 -14.92
C ARG A 94 -2.32 4.37 -15.39
N ALA A 95 -1.70 4.32 -16.55
CA ALA A 95 -1.13 3.11 -17.13
C ALA A 95 0.36 3.34 -17.40
N TYR A 96 1.16 2.28 -17.27
CA TYR A 96 2.61 2.39 -17.27
C TYR A 96 3.23 1.44 -18.28
N ASP A 97 4.43 1.79 -18.77
CA ASP A 97 5.21 0.95 -19.65
C ASP A 97 5.83 -0.23 -18.91
N SER A 98 6.17 -0.01 -17.63
CA SER A 98 6.75 -1.04 -16.78
C SER A 98 6.15 -1.02 -15.37
N LEU A 99 6.37 -2.10 -14.62
CA LEU A 99 6.03 -2.18 -13.20
C LEU A 99 6.86 -1.19 -12.35
N ALA A 100 8.10 -0.93 -12.76
CA ALA A 100 8.96 0.05 -12.09
C ALA A 100 8.41 1.47 -12.19
N ASP A 101 7.85 1.85 -13.35
CA ASP A 101 7.23 3.17 -13.53
C ASP A 101 6.00 3.34 -12.61
N SER A 102 5.23 2.28 -12.42
CA SER A 102 4.09 2.30 -11.48
C SER A 102 4.55 2.52 -10.03
N VAL A 103 5.65 1.90 -9.62
CA VAL A 103 6.23 2.09 -8.28
C VAL A 103 6.78 3.51 -8.15
N ALA A 104 7.53 4.00 -9.13
CA ALA A 104 8.09 5.36 -9.10
C ALA A 104 6.98 6.43 -9.00
N ASP A 105 5.89 6.28 -9.77
CA ASP A 105 4.75 7.20 -9.72
C ASP A 105 3.99 7.16 -8.38
N TYR A 106 3.87 5.97 -7.76
CA TYR A 106 3.33 5.87 -6.40
C TYR A 106 4.19 6.63 -5.39
N TYR A 107 5.53 6.47 -5.44
CA TYR A 107 6.44 7.22 -4.59
C TYR A 107 6.30 8.72 -4.83
N ASP A 108 6.22 9.16 -6.08
CA ASP A 108 5.98 10.57 -6.43
C ASP A 108 4.67 11.10 -5.87
N LEU A 109 3.59 10.32 -5.97
CA LEU A 109 2.28 10.69 -5.42
C LEU A 109 2.34 10.94 -3.91
N ILE A 110 3.02 10.05 -3.18
CA ILE A 110 3.10 10.17 -1.72
C ILE A 110 4.10 11.27 -1.31
N ILE A 111 5.26 11.34 -1.96
CA ILE A 111 6.32 12.29 -1.61
C ILE A 111 5.93 13.74 -1.94
N ASN A 112 5.30 13.97 -3.10
CA ASN A 112 5.02 15.31 -3.59
C ASN A 112 3.69 15.90 -3.05
N SER A 113 2.89 15.11 -2.35
CA SER A 113 1.67 15.59 -1.73
C SER A 113 1.90 15.99 -0.28
N SER A 114 1.65 17.26 0.06
CA SER A 114 1.76 17.76 1.44
C SER A 114 0.87 16.99 2.43
N ARG A 115 -0.20 16.38 1.97
CA ARG A 115 -1.11 15.56 2.80
C ARG A 115 -0.42 14.35 3.43
N TYR A 116 0.62 13.82 2.79
CA TYR A 116 1.35 12.62 3.23
C TYR A 116 2.72 12.95 3.83
N ALA A 117 3.02 14.22 4.08
CA ALA A 117 4.36 14.65 4.53
C ALA A 117 4.83 13.94 5.81
N ASN A 118 3.90 13.61 6.71
CA ASN A 118 4.19 12.92 7.97
C ASN A 118 4.43 11.41 7.82
N ALA A 119 4.06 10.83 6.69
CA ALA A 119 4.25 9.40 6.40
C ALA A 119 5.68 9.06 5.95
N LEU A 120 6.48 10.06 5.59
CA LEU A 120 7.73 9.87 4.88
C LEU A 120 8.90 9.62 5.81
N SER A 121 9.75 8.66 5.45
CA SER A 121 11.05 8.41 6.05
C SER A 121 12.16 9.22 5.36
N THR A 122 13.21 9.52 6.11
CA THR A 122 14.42 10.20 5.62
C THR A 122 15.66 9.44 6.05
N TYR A 123 16.70 9.41 5.19
CA TYR A 123 17.98 8.85 5.54
C TYR A 123 19.12 9.74 5.01
N PRO A 124 20.12 10.08 5.87
CA PRO A 124 20.11 9.90 7.34
C PRO A 124 19.01 10.75 7.98
N GLY A 125 18.35 10.23 9.03
CA GLY A 125 17.30 10.96 9.75
C GLY A 125 16.27 10.06 10.42
N SER A 126 15.00 10.42 10.27
CA SER A 126 13.89 9.70 10.92
C SER A 126 13.34 8.60 10.01
N ILE A 127 13.49 7.35 10.44
CA ILE A 127 12.82 6.20 9.84
C ILE A 127 11.50 5.99 10.57
N LYS A 128 10.41 5.94 9.83
CA LYS A 128 9.06 5.66 10.35
C LYS A 128 8.87 4.17 10.56
N THR A 129 7.93 3.80 11.42
CA THR A 129 7.44 2.41 11.45
C THR A 129 6.47 2.18 10.27
N PRO A 130 6.28 0.92 9.82
CA PRO A 130 5.28 0.64 8.79
C PRO A 130 3.87 1.09 9.18
N PHE A 131 3.50 0.89 10.45
CA PHE A 131 2.21 1.31 10.98
C PHE A 131 2.04 2.83 10.93
N ASP A 132 3.04 3.60 11.40
CA ASP A 132 2.97 5.07 11.38
C ASP A 132 2.90 5.59 9.95
N THR A 133 3.71 5.04 9.05
CA THR A 133 3.68 5.37 7.62
C THR A 133 2.27 5.17 7.03
N LEU A 134 1.70 3.99 7.26
CA LEU A 134 0.39 3.63 6.75
C LEU A 134 -0.73 4.49 7.34
N ASN A 135 -0.69 4.74 8.64
CA ASN A 135 -1.66 5.55 9.36
C ASN A 135 -1.66 7.01 8.87
N GLU A 136 -0.47 7.59 8.67
CA GLU A 136 -0.35 8.95 8.14
C GLU A 136 -0.76 9.04 6.66
N ILE A 137 -0.53 8.01 5.84
CA ILE A 137 -1.07 7.91 4.48
C ILE A 137 -2.61 7.89 4.51
N TRP A 138 -3.20 7.09 5.39
CA TRP A 138 -4.66 7.02 5.56
C TRP A 138 -5.25 8.36 6.02
N LYS A 139 -4.68 8.99 7.06
CA LYS A 139 -5.09 10.32 7.55
C LYS A 139 -5.00 11.39 6.46
N GLY A 140 -4.03 11.27 5.56
CA GLY A 140 -3.89 12.13 4.40
C GLY A 140 -4.98 11.94 3.33
N GLY A 141 -5.93 11.02 3.55
CA GLY A 141 -7.07 10.77 2.67
C GLY A 141 -6.78 9.81 1.52
N TYR A 142 -5.78 8.91 1.68
CA TYR A 142 -5.51 7.87 0.68
C TYR A 142 -6.67 6.89 0.53
N ALA A 143 -7.34 6.58 1.63
CA ALA A 143 -8.51 5.72 1.71
C ALA A 143 -9.56 6.29 2.67
N THR A 144 -10.84 6.00 2.41
CA THR A 144 -11.97 6.42 3.26
C THR A 144 -12.47 5.30 4.19
N ASP A 145 -12.00 4.06 3.98
CA ASP A 145 -12.38 2.91 4.79
C ASP A 145 -11.65 2.97 6.13
N GLU A 146 -12.39 2.94 7.24
CA GLU A 146 -11.84 2.92 8.60
C GLU A 146 -11.06 1.63 8.89
N LEU A 147 -11.36 0.55 8.18
CA LEU A 147 -10.63 -0.73 8.29
C LEU A 147 -9.39 -0.80 7.39
N TYR A 148 -9.09 0.28 6.63
CA TYR A 148 -7.96 0.28 5.73
C TYR A 148 -6.63 0.01 6.43
N VAL A 149 -6.33 0.77 7.48
CA VAL A 149 -5.07 0.62 8.23
C VAL A 149 -4.96 -0.77 8.88
N PRO A 150 -5.95 -1.27 9.64
CA PRO A 150 -5.93 -2.64 10.15
C PRO A 150 -5.72 -3.71 9.08
N ASN A 151 -6.44 -3.63 7.96
CA ASN A 151 -6.37 -4.62 6.89
C ASN A 151 -5.02 -4.65 6.20
N VAL A 152 -4.47 -3.48 5.85
CA VAL A 152 -3.15 -3.40 5.19
C VAL A 152 -2.03 -3.76 6.15
N ASN A 153 -2.13 -3.35 7.42
CA ASN A 153 -1.15 -3.73 8.43
C ASN A 153 -1.14 -5.24 8.70
N ALA A 154 -2.30 -5.90 8.66
CA ALA A 154 -2.38 -7.35 8.77
C ALA A 154 -1.65 -8.07 7.61
N ILE A 155 -1.60 -7.48 6.42
CA ILE A 155 -0.79 -7.99 5.31
C ILE A 155 0.71 -7.84 5.64
N ILE A 156 1.13 -6.68 6.17
CA ILE A 156 2.53 -6.44 6.54
C ILE A 156 3.00 -7.49 7.53
N THR A 157 2.29 -7.63 8.66
CA THR A 157 2.69 -8.55 9.74
C THR A 157 2.53 -10.02 9.33
N GLY A 158 1.40 -10.38 8.72
CA GLY A 158 1.12 -11.76 8.32
C GLY A 158 2.03 -12.31 7.23
N ARG A 159 2.70 -11.45 6.46
CA ARG A 159 3.66 -11.81 5.42
C ARG A 159 5.10 -11.42 5.76
N ASN A 160 5.34 -10.93 6.98
CA ASN A 160 6.66 -10.49 7.44
C ASN A 160 7.34 -9.55 6.42
N LEU A 161 6.57 -8.53 5.98
CA LEU A 161 7.05 -7.65 4.90
C LEU A 161 8.12 -6.66 5.34
N GLU A 162 8.27 -6.42 6.65
CA GLU A 162 9.32 -5.56 7.23
C GLU A 162 10.74 -6.03 6.86
N GLN A 163 10.91 -7.32 6.55
CA GLN A 163 12.17 -7.82 6.02
C GLN A 163 12.62 -7.11 4.74
N TRP A 164 11.70 -6.49 3.99
CA TRP A 164 12.02 -5.70 2.81
C TRP A 164 12.52 -4.31 3.17
N ASP A 165 12.06 -3.75 4.28
CA ASP A 165 12.55 -2.46 4.78
C ASP A 165 14.02 -2.58 5.20
N ALA A 166 14.42 -3.71 5.80
CA ALA A 166 15.80 -4.00 6.17
C ALA A 166 16.78 -4.08 4.96
N LYS A 167 16.27 -4.19 3.74
CA LYS A 167 17.08 -4.19 2.51
C LYS A 167 17.33 -2.79 1.96
N VAL A 168 16.70 -1.77 2.53
CA VAL A 168 16.92 -0.37 2.14
C VAL A 168 18.20 0.13 2.81
N ASP A 169 19.06 0.79 2.04
CA ASP A 169 20.35 1.30 2.53
C ASP A 169 20.15 2.25 3.73
N GLY A 170 20.74 1.87 4.87
CA GLY A 170 20.68 2.64 6.12
C GLY A 170 19.43 2.44 6.97
N VAL A 171 18.50 1.59 6.57
CA VAL A 171 17.36 1.21 7.41
C VAL A 171 17.71 0.01 8.28
N THR A 172 17.51 0.13 9.59
CA THR A 172 17.67 -0.99 10.54
C THR A 172 16.29 -1.59 10.79
N PHE A 173 16.16 -2.89 10.59
CA PHE A 173 14.96 -3.65 10.95
C PHE A 173 14.98 -3.94 12.45
N ASP A 174 13.87 -3.63 13.14
CA ASP A 174 13.64 -4.09 14.51
C ASP A 174 12.93 -5.45 14.49
N PRO A 175 13.62 -6.56 14.80
CA PRO A 175 13.01 -7.89 14.78
C PRO A 175 11.97 -8.08 15.91
N ASN A 176 11.91 -7.16 16.88
CA ASN A 176 10.94 -7.19 17.98
C ASN A 176 9.75 -6.27 17.73
N TYR A 177 9.67 -5.63 16.54
CA TYR A 177 8.53 -4.80 16.22
C TYR A 177 7.26 -5.65 16.21
N THR A 178 6.40 -5.43 17.19
CA THR A 178 5.06 -5.99 17.28
C THR A 178 4.05 -4.86 17.18
N TRP A 179 3.13 -4.96 16.22
CA TRP A 179 2.00 -4.04 16.17
C TRP A 179 1.08 -4.31 17.37
N GLU A 180 1.05 -3.40 18.31
CA GLU A 180 0.01 -3.35 19.33
C GLU A 180 -1.18 -2.61 18.71
N GLY A 181 -2.20 -3.38 18.31
CA GLY A 181 -3.39 -2.86 17.65
C GLY A 181 -3.94 -1.64 18.37
N GLY A 182 -3.93 -0.49 17.73
CA GLY A 182 -4.49 0.74 18.23
C GLY A 182 -5.99 0.58 18.47
N THR A 183 -6.38 0.22 19.68
CA THR A 183 -7.74 0.35 20.17
C THR A 183 -7.99 1.83 20.42
N GLY A 184 -8.75 2.47 19.51
CA GLY A 184 -9.48 3.67 19.88
C GLY A 184 -10.35 3.34 21.10
N GLY A 185 -9.95 3.82 22.26
CA GLY A 185 -10.62 3.89 23.54
C GLY A 185 -11.66 2.82 23.87
N ASP A 186 -11.31 1.81 24.64
CA ASP A 186 -11.89 1.60 25.97
C ASP A 186 -11.09 0.55 26.75
N SER A 187 -10.78 0.85 28.01
CA SER A 187 -10.02 0.01 28.92
C SER A 187 -10.91 -1.10 29.47
N SER A 188 -10.66 -2.34 29.05
CA SER A 188 -10.87 -3.51 29.93
C SER A 188 -10.13 -4.73 29.37
N GLY A 189 -9.33 -5.35 30.25
CA GLY A 189 -8.37 -6.41 29.96
C GLY A 189 -8.93 -7.59 29.20
N GLY A 190 -8.11 -8.09 28.28
CA GLY A 190 -8.37 -9.33 27.55
C GLY A 190 -7.06 -9.89 27.00
N THR A 191 -6.71 -11.04 27.51
CA THR A 191 -5.60 -11.92 27.20
C THR A 191 -5.30 -12.04 25.72
N GLY A 192 -4.01 -11.98 25.38
CA GLY A 192 -3.47 -12.14 24.02
C GLY A 192 -3.96 -13.41 23.33
N GLY A 193 -4.72 -13.20 22.28
CA GLY A 193 -5.10 -14.26 21.33
C GLY A 193 -4.17 -14.21 20.13
N SER A 194 -3.28 -15.19 20.02
CA SER A 194 -2.54 -15.49 18.80
C SER A 194 -3.56 -15.80 17.70
N THR A 195 -3.79 -14.89 16.78
CA THR A 195 -4.60 -15.15 15.59
C THR A 195 -3.80 -16.04 14.64
N SER A 196 -4.25 -17.26 14.48
CA SER A 196 -3.63 -18.23 13.59
C SER A 196 -3.78 -17.78 12.12
N LEU A 197 -2.76 -18.06 11.33
CA LEU A 197 -2.67 -17.76 9.87
C LEU A 197 -3.84 -18.29 9.01
N THR A 198 -4.79 -19.01 9.58
CA THR A 198 -5.94 -19.62 8.89
C THR A 198 -7.15 -18.70 8.74
N ASP A 199 -7.22 -17.55 9.43
CA ASP A 199 -8.39 -16.67 9.40
C ASP A 199 -8.43 -15.71 8.20
N PHE A 200 -7.34 -15.60 7.44
CA PHE A 200 -7.30 -14.70 6.26
C PHE A 200 -8.10 -15.23 5.05
N THR A 201 -8.56 -16.47 5.07
CA THR A 201 -9.35 -17.05 3.98
C THR A 201 -10.83 -16.64 3.99
N SER A 202 -11.33 -16.07 5.08
CA SER A 202 -12.74 -15.69 5.23
C SER A 202 -13.06 -14.21 5.05
N LEU A 203 -12.05 -13.34 4.95
CA LEU A 203 -12.26 -11.95 4.60
C LEU A 203 -12.72 -11.85 3.14
N LYS A 204 -14.03 -11.86 2.96
CA LYS A 204 -14.65 -11.41 1.70
C LYS A 204 -14.27 -9.94 1.53
N TYR A 205 -13.22 -9.69 0.76
CA TYR A 205 -12.83 -8.35 0.34
C TYR A 205 -13.99 -7.73 -0.43
N LYS A 206 -14.86 -7.02 0.26
CA LYS A 206 -15.72 -6.04 -0.37
C LYS A 206 -14.78 -4.89 -0.74
N PHE A 207 -14.32 -4.87 -1.98
CA PHE A 207 -13.59 -3.75 -2.54
C PHE A 207 -14.46 -2.50 -2.46
N LYS A 208 -14.38 -1.79 -1.35
CA LYS A 208 -14.94 -0.46 -1.23
C LYS A 208 -13.93 0.45 -1.91
N LYS A 209 -14.23 0.85 -3.12
CA LYS A 209 -13.33 1.61 -3.95
C LYS A 209 -12.99 2.94 -3.32
N ILE A 210 -11.71 3.17 -3.24
CA ILE A 210 -11.09 4.37 -2.69
C ILE A 210 -11.25 5.48 -3.72
N ASN A 211 -11.90 6.59 -3.34
CA ASN A 211 -11.81 7.84 -4.09
C ASN A 211 -10.39 8.40 -3.92
N LYS A 212 -9.47 7.93 -4.75
CA LYS A 212 -8.15 8.56 -4.90
C LYS A 212 -8.35 9.81 -5.76
N ILE A 213 -8.21 10.96 -5.13
CA ILE A 213 -8.28 12.28 -5.77
C ILE A 213 -7.06 12.47 -6.67
#